data_59edb4b3ba3b0579bc7e3e02ca3d8ffb
#
_entry.id   59edb4b3ba3b0579bc7e3e02ca3d8ffb
#
_cell.length_a   1.000
_cell.length_b   1.000
_cell.length_c   1.000
_cell.angle_alpha   90.00
_cell.angle_beta   90.00
_cell.angle_gamma   90.00
#
_symmetry.space_group_name_H-M   'P 1'
#
loop_
_entity.id
_entity.type
_entity.pdbx_description
1 polymer ?
#
loop_
_entity_poly.entity_id
_entity_poly.type
_entity_poly.pdbx_seq_one_letter_code
_entity_poly.pdbx_strand_id
1 'polypeptide(L)'
;MDDTHNLPQLAGTAGRALVVLSAPYAQAMHHDLLALADTAADVVLIGGATDIEGIRRVPANAGLRHALGGTLTSLNVRMAASWLEHCTPGRLTDPAAQLRWDDWAAQTARPERYDRTPVADETVIAFIEKAKSTYPDASRTRLLRLFRDKGMACEQKRFAGLYESTIGR
;
A
#
# COMPACT_ATOMS: atom_id res chain seq x y z
N MET A 1 12.57 0.35 -32.86
CA MET A 1 13.39 1.20 -31.97
C MET A 1 12.93 0.82 -30.58
N ASP A 2 13.45 -0.34 -30.10
CA ASP A 2 13.09 -0.89 -28.77
C ASP A 2 14.06 -0.32 -27.73
N ASP A 3 13.66 0.77 -27.11
CA ASP A 3 14.39 1.38 -26.00
C ASP A 3 13.89 0.80 -24.67
N THR A 4 13.87 -0.53 -24.58
CA THR A 4 13.60 -1.26 -23.35
C THR A 4 14.82 -1.18 -22.44
N HIS A 5 14.92 -0.09 -21.68
CA HIS A 5 15.89 -0.01 -20.59
C HIS A 5 15.53 -1.06 -19.53
N ASN A 6 16.34 -2.10 -19.39
CA ASN A 6 16.19 -3.07 -18.30
C ASN A 6 16.76 -2.50 -16.97
N LEU A 7 16.35 -3.05 -15.84
CA LEU A 7 16.78 -2.56 -14.51
C LEU A 7 18.31 -2.46 -14.34
N PRO A 8 19.14 -3.41 -14.83
CA PRO A 8 20.60 -3.30 -14.78
C PRO A 8 21.16 -2.05 -15.47
N GLN A 9 20.58 -1.65 -16.60
CA GLN A 9 21.00 -0.45 -17.33
C GLN A 9 20.63 0.83 -16.57
N LEU A 10 19.47 0.83 -15.87
CA LEU A 10 19.02 1.96 -15.06
C LEU A 10 19.87 2.14 -13.78
N ALA A 11 20.41 1.06 -13.21
CA ALA A 11 21.30 1.13 -12.05
C ALA A 11 22.64 1.82 -12.40
N GLY A 12 23.02 1.82 -13.68
CA GLY A 12 24.14 2.57 -14.22
C GLY A 12 25.45 2.34 -13.47
N THR A 13 26.32 3.35 -13.49
CA THR A 13 27.63 3.33 -12.81
C THR A 13 27.53 3.55 -11.29
N ALA A 14 26.34 3.84 -10.75
CA ALA A 14 26.17 4.13 -9.32
C ALA A 14 26.34 2.90 -8.43
N GLY A 15 26.23 1.67 -8.98
CA GLY A 15 26.39 0.41 -8.26
C GLY A 15 25.36 0.17 -7.15
N ARG A 16 24.27 0.98 -7.09
CA ARG A 16 23.22 0.90 -6.08
C ARG A 16 21.85 1.22 -6.64
N ALA A 17 20.82 0.53 -6.13
CA ALA A 17 19.44 0.72 -6.56
C ALA A 17 18.44 0.52 -5.40
N LEU A 18 17.49 1.44 -5.28
CA LEU A 18 16.30 1.28 -4.46
C LEU A 18 15.11 1.00 -5.36
N VAL A 19 14.62 -0.22 -5.34
CA VAL A 19 13.52 -0.70 -6.18
C VAL A 19 12.25 -0.77 -5.35
N VAL A 20 11.13 -0.26 -5.88
CA VAL A 20 9.84 -0.23 -5.17
C VAL A 20 8.79 -0.92 -6.01
N LEU A 21 8.39 -2.12 -5.61
CA LEU A 21 7.45 -2.92 -6.39
C LEU A 21 6.36 -3.54 -5.50
N SER A 22 5.18 -3.72 -6.07
CA SER A 22 4.18 -4.63 -5.48
C SER A 22 4.57 -6.09 -5.73
N ALA A 23 3.95 -7.02 -4.99
CA ALA A 23 4.24 -8.44 -5.14
C ALA A 23 4.07 -8.96 -6.58
N PRO A 24 2.97 -8.64 -7.32
CA PRO A 24 2.80 -9.07 -8.71
C PRO A 24 3.87 -8.50 -9.65
N TYR A 25 4.25 -7.22 -9.46
CA TYR A 25 5.28 -6.60 -10.29
C TYR A 25 6.67 -7.17 -10.02
N ALA A 26 7.02 -7.41 -8.75
CA ALA A 26 8.28 -8.04 -8.40
C ALA A 26 8.38 -9.47 -8.99
N GLN A 27 7.27 -10.21 -9.04
CA GLN A 27 7.22 -11.51 -9.68
C GLN A 27 7.39 -11.42 -11.20
N ALA A 28 6.72 -10.48 -11.85
CA ALA A 28 6.83 -10.26 -13.29
C ALA A 28 8.26 -9.84 -13.71
N MET A 29 8.94 -9.08 -12.86
CA MET A 29 10.31 -8.57 -13.09
C MET A 29 11.40 -9.43 -12.44
N HIS A 30 11.11 -10.68 -12.07
CA HIS A 30 12.02 -11.52 -11.31
C HIS A 30 13.40 -11.70 -12.00
N HIS A 31 13.41 -11.93 -13.31
CA HIS A 31 14.64 -12.05 -14.07
C HIS A 31 15.47 -10.76 -14.10
N ASP A 32 14.80 -9.61 -14.23
CA ASP A 32 15.49 -8.31 -14.21
C ASP A 32 16.07 -8.01 -12.83
N LEU A 33 15.38 -8.43 -11.76
CA LEU A 33 15.86 -8.27 -10.39
C LEU A 33 17.09 -9.16 -10.13
N LEU A 34 17.12 -10.40 -10.62
CA LEU A 34 18.30 -11.26 -10.55
C LEU A 34 19.48 -10.64 -11.31
N ALA A 35 19.26 -10.17 -12.53
CA ALA A 35 20.31 -9.51 -13.31
C ALA A 35 20.81 -8.20 -12.64
N LEU A 36 19.92 -7.49 -11.92
CA LEU A 36 20.31 -6.32 -11.14
C LEU A 36 21.18 -6.72 -9.94
N ALA A 37 20.85 -7.82 -9.26
CA ALA A 37 21.65 -8.35 -8.14
C ALA A 37 23.08 -8.69 -8.55
N ASP A 38 23.26 -9.21 -9.77
CA ASP A 38 24.57 -9.57 -10.32
C ASP A 38 25.43 -8.34 -10.70
N THR A 39 24.78 -7.21 -10.99
CA THR A 39 25.46 -6.01 -11.51
C THR A 39 25.63 -4.88 -10.50
N ALA A 40 24.82 -4.84 -9.46
CA ALA A 40 24.81 -3.78 -8.47
C ALA A 40 25.07 -4.33 -7.06
N ALA A 41 26.05 -3.76 -6.35
CA ALA A 41 26.48 -4.25 -5.03
C ALA A 41 25.58 -3.82 -3.87
N ASP A 42 24.70 -2.82 -4.06
CA ASP A 42 23.91 -2.20 -2.99
C ASP A 42 22.44 -2.03 -3.45
N VAL A 43 21.68 -3.13 -3.39
CA VAL A 43 20.29 -3.18 -3.88
C VAL A 43 19.32 -3.45 -2.76
N VAL A 44 18.28 -2.61 -2.67
CA VAL A 44 17.15 -2.79 -1.76
C VAL A 44 15.86 -2.86 -2.54
N LEU A 45 15.03 -3.87 -2.27
CA LEU A 45 13.67 -4.01 -2.77
C LEU A 45 12.66 -3.72 -1.66
N ILE A 46 11.88 -2.65 -1.81
CA ILE A 46 10.73 -2.37 -0.94
C ILE A 46 9.48 -3.02 -1.53
N GLY A 47 8.88 -3.94 -0.79
CA GLY A 47 7.73 -4.73 -1.22
C GLY A 47 8.11 -6.13 -1.70
N GLY A 48 7.57 -6.55 -2.86
CA GLY A 48 7.75 -7.93 -3.32
C GLY A 48 7.06 -8.97 -2.42
N ALA A 49 7.04 -10.22 -2.86
CA ALA A 49 6.48 -11.35 -2.08
C ALA A 49 7.57 -12.29 -1.57
N THR A 50 8.64 -12.46 -2.34
CA THR A 50 9.72 -13.43 -2.08
C THR A 50 11.06 -12.73 -1.99
N ASP A 51 11.98 -13.32 -1.24
CA ASP A 51 13.36 -12.87 -1.19
C ASP A 51 14.08 -13.25 -2.50
N ILE A 52 15.01 -12.42 -2.89
CA ILE A 52 15.85 -12.60 -4.08
C ILE A 52 17.30 -12.57 -3.61
N GLU A 53 18.08 -13.57 -3.99
CA GLU A 53 19.50 -13.64 -3.64
C GLU A 53 20.23 -12.38 -4.14
N GLY A 54 21.10 -11.83 -3.31
CA GLY A 54 21.84 -10.59 -3.63
C GLY A 54 21.04 -9.30 -3.43
N ILE A 55 19.74 -9.36 -3.19
CA ILE A 55 18.89 -8.18 -2.93
C ILE A 55 18.37 -8.19 -1.50
N ARG A 56 18.59 -7.09 -0.78
CA ARG A 56 17.96 -6.89 0.52
C ARG A 56 16.49 -6.51 0.32
N ARG A 57 15.59 -7.32 0.84
CA ARG A 57 14.15 -7.02 0.79
C ARG A 57 13.64 -6.43 2.11
N VAL A 58 12.84 -5.37 1.98
CA VAL A 58 12.01 -4.81 3.04
C VAL A 58 10.55 -5.15 2.70
N PRO A 59 9.92 -6.11 3.38
CA PRO A 59 8.58 -6.55 3.04
C PRO A 59 7.55 -5.44 3.25
N ALA A 60 6.51 -5.41 2.40
CA ALA A 60 5.39 -4.51 2.57
C ALA A 60 4.71 -4.75 3.94
N ASN A 61 4.46 -3.67 4.67
CA ASN A 61 3.84 -3.72 5.98
C ASN A 61 2.66 -2.75 6.07
N ALA A 62 1.45 -3.27 5.89
CA ALA A 62 0.22 -2.48 5.94
C ALA A 62 0.02 -1.75 7.28
N GLY A 63 0.54 -2.32 8.37
CA GLY A 63 0.47 -1.73 9.71
C GLY A 63 1.19 -0.38 9.85
N LEU A 64 2.14 -0.08 8.95
CA LEU A 64 2.85 1.20 8.93
C LEU A 64 2.05 2.35 8.30
N ARG A 65 0.89 2.06 7.67
CA ARG A 65 0.07 3.08 7.02
C ARG A 65 -0.36 4.21 7.97
N HIS A 66 -0.56 3.93 9.24
CA HIS A 66 -0.92 4.96 10.23
C HIS A 66 0.16 6.02 10.42
N ALA A 67 1.42 5.59 10.45
CA ALA A 67 2.54 6.50 10.63
C ALA A 67 2.94 7.19 9.32
N LEU A 68 2.98 6.42 8.22
CA LEU A 68 3.42 6.91 6.92
C LEU A 68 2.32 7.65 6.14
N GLY A 69 1.05 7.47 6.52
CA GLY A 69 -0.11 8.08 5.87
C GLY A 69 -0.41 7.49 4.48
N GLY A 70 -1.35 8.12 3.78
CA GLY A 70 -1.71 7.78 2.40
C GLY A 70 -2.55 6.50 2.24
N THR A 71 -2.58 5.98 1.02
CA THR A 71 -3.30 4.76 0.64
C THR A 71 -2.39 3.54 0.68
N LEU A 72 -2.98 2.33 0.71
CA LEU A 72 -2.22 1.08 0.61
C LEU A 72 -1.44 0.98 -0.71
N THR A 73 -1.98 1.51 -1.80
CA THR A 73 -1.32 1.51 -3.11
C THR A 73 -0.06 2.37 -3.15
N SER A 74 0.03 3.40 -2.33
CA SER A 74 1.21 4.27 -2.21
C SER A 74 2.13 3.90 -1.05
N LEU A 75 1.82 2.85 -0.30
CA LEU A 75 2.52 2.51 0.94
C LEU A 75 3.99 2.15 0.69
N ASN A 76 4.28 1.30 -0.30
CA ASN A 76 5.65 0.89 -0.59
C ASN A 76 6.57 2.08 -0.93
N VAL A 77 6.05 3.08 -1.66
CA VAL A 77 6.82 4.30 -1.97
C VAL A 77 7.10 5.11 -0.70
N ARG A 78 6.15 5.20 0.21
CA ARG A 78 6.34 5.88 1.51
C ARG A 78 7.28 5.13 2.42
N MET A 79 7.22 3.79 2.41
CA MET A 79 8.19 2.94 3.10
C MET A 79 9.60 3.17 2.54
N ALA A 80 9.74 3.28 1.21
CA ALA A 80 11.03 3.58 0.59
C ALA A 80 11.59 4.93 1.03
N ALA A 81 10.78 5.97 1.07
CA ALA A 81 11.19 7.28 1.59
C ALA A 81 11.67 7.19 3.05
N SER A 82 10.88 6.53 3.90
CA SER A 82 11.25 6.34 5.30
C SER A 82 12.47 5.43 5.49
N TRP A 83 12.64 4.40 4.64
CA TRP A 83 13.85 3.58 4.61
C TRP A 83 15.11 4.43 4.40
N LEU A 84 15.06 5.36 3.44
CA LEU A 84 16.20 6.26 3.18
C LEU A 84 16.56 7.14 4.36
N GLU A 85 15.61 7.53 5.20
CA GLU A 85 15.85 8.28 6.44
C GLU A 85 16.62 7.46 7.48
N HIS A 86 16.51 6.12 7.44
CA HIS A 86 17.26 5.22 8.32
C HIS A 86 18.63 4.83 7.77
N CYS A 87 18.89 5.08 6.48
CA CYS A 87 20.14 4.73 5.83
C CYS A 87 21.28 5.67 6.21
N THR A 88 22.49 5.14 6.22
CA THR A 88 23.70 5.96 6.21
C THR A 88 23.88 6.57 4.81
N PRO A 89 24.26 7.84 4.69
CA PRO A 89 24.49 8.46 3.39
C PRO A 89 25.39 7.61 2.49
N GLY A 90 24.90 7.30 1.29
CA GLY A 90 25.63 6.54 0.29
C GLY A 90 25.55 5.01 0.40
N ARG A 91 24.83 4.44 1.38
CA ARG A 91 24.65 2.99 1.53
C ARG A 91 23.18 2.64 1.80
N LEU A 92 22.59 1.79 0.95
CA LEU A 92 21.21 1.32 1.09
C LEU A 92 21.11 0.05 1.94
N THR A 93 22.11 -0.84 1.90
CA THR A 93 22.11 -2.15 2.59
C THR A 93 22.93 -2.15 3.90
N ASP A 94 23.08 -0.99 4.55
CA ASP A 94 23.76 -0.90 5.85
C ASP A 94 23.03 -1.79 6.88
N PRO A 95 23.72 -2.74 7.55
CA PRO A 95 23.11 -3.57 8.60
C PRO A 95 22.53 -2.74 9.76
N ALA A 96 23.16 -1.61 10.10
CA ALA A 96 22.65 -0.72 11.15
C ALA A 96 21.35 -0.01 10.72
N ALA A 97 21.21 0.30 9.42
CA ALA A 97 19.95 0.83 8.88
C ALA A 97 18.82 -0.20 9.00
N GLN A 98 19.12 -1.46 8.70
CA GLN A 98 18.12 -2.55 8.85
C GLN A 98 17.64 -2.66 10.30
N LEU A 99 18.55 -2.68 11.27
CA LEU A 99 18.18 -2.76 12.69
C LEU A 99 17.32 -1.57 13.12
N ARG A 100 17.73 -0.35 12.74
CA ARG A 100 16.94 0.86 13.04
C ARG A 100 15.55 0.81 12.42
N TRP A 101 15.45 0.35 11.18
CA TRP A 101 14.17 0.17 10.50
C TRP A 101 13.29 -0.87 11.17
N ASP A 102 13.84 -2.04 11.48
CA ASP A 102 13.07 -3.14 12.09
C ASP A 102 12.55 -2.74 13.46
N ASP A 103 13.37 -2.09 14.29
CA ASP A 103 12.97 -1.55 15.59
C ASP A 103 11.87 -0.49 15.46
N TRP A 104 12.05 0.47 14.55
CA TRP A 104 11.05 1.49 14.28
C TRP A 104 9.74 0.87 13.76
N ALA A 105 9.82 -0.04 12.81
CA ALA A 105 8.66 -0.70 12.24
C ALA A 105 7.89 -1.54 13.28
N ALA A 106 8.61 -2.28 14.14
CA ALA A 106 8.01 -3.07 15.20
C ALA A 106 7.27 -2.20 16.23
N GLN A 107 7.83 -1.05 16.59
CA GLN A 107 7.21 -0.11 17.54
C GLN A 107 6.05 0.68 16.94
N THR A 108 6.07 0.89 15.63
CA THR A 108 5.15 1.79 14.93
C THR A 108 3.99 1.04 14.29
N ALA A 109 4.20 -0.19 13.84
CA ALA A 109 3.17 -0.95 13.13
C ALA A 109 1.95 -1.21 14.02
N ARG A 110 0.77 -0.95 13.47
CA ARG A 110 -0.52 -1.26 14.09
C ARG A 110 -1.28 -2.25 13.22
N PRO A 111 -1.92 -3.27 13.79
CA PRO A 111 -2.79 -4.15 13.03
C PRO A 111 -3.87 -3.32 12.34
N GLU A 112 -4.04 -3.50 11.02
CA GLU A 112 -5.18 -2.94 10.31
C GLU A 112 -6.44 -3.70 10.75
N ARG A 113 -7.10 -3.21 11.77
CA ARG A 113 -8.42 -3.70 12.16
C ARG A 113 -9.47 -2.92 11.37
N TYR A 114 -10.10 -3.59 10.45
CA TYR A 114 -11.36 -3.14 9.88
C TYR A 114 -12.47 -3.63 10.82
N ASP A 115 -12.67 -2.94 11.94
CA ASP A 115 -13.73 -3.25 12.92
C ASP A 115 -15.13 -2.92 12.34
N ARG A 116 -15.35 -3.24 11.06
CA ARG A 116 -16.62 -3.03 10.40
C ARG A 116 -17.34 -4.35 10.20
N THR A 117 -18.53 -4.43 10.71
CA THR A 117 -19.38 -5.62 10.58
C THR A 117 -20.11 -5.60 9.22
N PRO A 118 -19.99 -6.65 8.39
CA PRO A 118 -20.83 -6.82 7.22
C PRO A 118 -22.31 -6.84 7.62
N VAL A 119 -23.15 -6.17 6.86
CA VAL A 119 -24.59 -6.09 7.12
C VAL A 119 -25.40 -6.47 5.89
N ALA A 120 -26.66 -6.88 6.11
CA ALA A 120 -27.61 -7.21 5.06
C ALA A 120 -28.07 -5.95 4.29
N ASP A 121 -28.66 -6.14 3.11
CA ASP A 121 -29.11 -5.05 2.24
C ASP A 121 -30.19 -4.21 2.89
N GLU A 122 -31.10 -4.82 3.63
CA GLU A 122 -32.18 -4.16 4.37
C GLU A 122 -31.63 -3.13 5.37
N THR A 123 -30.52 -3.46 6.05
CA THR A 123 -29.87 -2.54 6.99
C THR A 123 -29.25 -1.35 6.27
N VAL A 124 -28.67 -1.58 5.08
CA VAL A 124 -28.11 -0.50 4.27
C VAL A 124 -29.21 0.41 3.72
N ILE A 125 -30.32 -0.16 3.24
CA ILE A 125 -31.49 0.58 2.73
C ILE A 125 -32.09 1.44 3.85
N ALA A 126 -32.40 0.86 4.99
CA ALA A 126 -32.95 1.58 6.15
C ALA A 126 -32.02 2.73 6.60
N PHE A 127 -30.71 2.51 6.55
CA PHE A 127 -29.74 3.59 6.82
C PHE A 127 -29.85 4.70 5.79
N ILE A 128 -29.90 4.37 4.49
CA ILE A 128 -29.97 5.36 3.40
C ILE A 128 -31.22 6.23 3.55
N GLU A 129 -32.39 5.62 3.78
CA GLU A 129 -33.67 6.32 3.98
C GLU A 129 -33.59 7.29 5.17
N LYS A 130 -33.15 6.78 6.32
CA LYS A 130 -32.99 7.60 7.53
C LYS A 130 -31.97 8.72 7.34
N ALA A 131 -30.85 8.42 6.71
CA ALA A 131 -29.79 9.41 6.50
C ALA A 131 -30.21 10.49 5.51
N LYS A 132 -30.99 10.15 4.47
CA LYS A 132 -31.56 11.11 3.52
C LYS A 132 -32.61 12.01 4.15
N SER A 133 -33.42 11.49 5.06
CA SER A 133 -34.38 12.32 5.83
C SER A 133 -33.65 13.33 6.72
N THR A 134 -32.48 12.97 7.25
CA THR A 134 -31.71 13.86 8.14
C THR A 134 -30.80 14.82 7.35
N TYR A 135 -30.28 14.35 6.23
CA TYR A 135 -29.32 15.08 5.36
C TYR A 135 -29.77 15.01 3.89
N PRO A 136 -30.82 15.77 3.49
CA PRO A 136 -31.38 15.69 2.13
C PRO A 136 -30.36 15.89 1.01
N ASP A 137 -29.42 16.82 1.23
CA ASP A 137 -28.40 17.21 0.23
C ASP A 137 -27.11 16.36 0.31
N ALA A 138 -27.05 15.36 1.20
CA ALA A 138 -25.86 14.55 1.31
C ALA A 138 -25.65 13.68 0.07
N SER A 139 -24.45 13.77 -0.50
CA SER A 139 -24.05 12.91 -1.62
C SER A 139 -23.96 11.43 -1.19
N ARG A 140 -24.08 10.52 -2.17
CA ARG A 140 -23.89 9.08 -1.97
C ARG A 140 -22.58 8.76 -1.25
N THR A 141 -21.48 9.39 -1.66
CA THR A 141 -20.15 9.19 -1.05
C THR A 141 -20.13 9.62 0.41
N ARG A 142 -20.77 10.74 0.74
CA ARG A 142 -20.90 11.21 2.13
C ARG A 142 -21.71 10.24 2.99
N LEU A 143 -22.80 9.70 2.46
CA LEU A 143 -23.62 8.71 3.18
C LEU A 143 -22.86 7.40 3.40
N LEU A 144 -22.12 6.91 2.40
CA LEU A 144 -21.28 5.73 2.57
C LEU A 144 -20.20 5.95 3.65
N ARG A 145 -19.61 7.13 3.72
CA ARG A 145 -18.66 7.47 4.78
C ARG A 145 -19.33 7.43 6.15
N LEU A 146 -20.48 8.09 6.33
CA LEU A 146 -21.24 8.07 7.57
C LEU A 146 -21.65 6.65 7.99
N PHE A 147 -22.02 5.80 7.03
CA PHE A 147 -22.31 4.39 7.26
C PHE A 147 -21.09 3.64 7.83
N ARG A 148 -19.95 3.84 7.22
CA ARG A 148 -18.69 3.21 7.62
C ARG A 148 -18.17 3.73 8.95
N ASP A 149 -18.39 5.00 9.26
CA ASP A 149 -18.03 5.62 10.55
C ASP A 149 -18.86 5.07 11.72
N LYS A 150 -20.02 4.45 11.43
CA LYS A 150 -20.80 3.69 12.41
C LYS A 150 -20.36 2.23 12.59
N GLY A 151 -19.21 1.84 12.04
CA GLY A 151 -18.68 0.47 12.16
C GLY A 151 -19.34 -0.56 11.23
N MET A 152 -20.09 -0.14 10.22
CA MET A 152 -20.74 -1.03 9.27
C MET A 152 -19.93 -1.17 7.98
N ALA A 153 -19.81 -2.41 7.46
CA ALA A 153 -19.15 -2.68 6.21
C ALA A 153 -20.14 -2.75 5.05
N CYS A 154 -19.87 -1.98 4.00
CA CYS A 154 -20.52 -2.13 2.71
C CYS A 154 -19.52 -1.79 1.59
N GLU A 155 -19.48 -2.64 0.56
CA GLU A 155 -18.71 -2.38 -0.65
C GLU A 155 -19.29 -1.18 -1.39
N GLN A 156 -18.42 -0.36 -1.98
CA GLN A 156 -18.84 0.89 -2.61
C GLN A 156 -19.83 0.68 -3.77
N LYS A 157 -19.59 -0.35 -4.60
CA LYS A 157 -20.47 -0.68 -5.73
C LYS A 157 -21.83 -1.16 -5.25
N ARG A 158 -21.84 -2.04 -4.22
CA ARG A 158 -23.07 -2.52 -3.59
C ARG A 158 -23.87 -1.37 -2.97
N PHE A 159 -23.21 -0.49 -2.19
CA PHE A 159 -23.86 0.69 -1.62
C PHE A 159 -24.43 1.62 -2.70
N ALA A 160 -23.73 1.79 -3.83
CA ALA A 160 -24.20 2.60 -4.94
C ALA A 160 -25.50 2.05 -5.55
N GLY A 161 -25.55 0.75 -5.82
CA GLY A 161 -26.76 0.11 -6.36
C GLY A 161 -27.96 0.22 -5.40
N LEU A 162 -27.73 -0.02 -4.10
CA LEU A 162 -28.80 0.11 -3.09
C LEU A 162 -29.25 1.56 -2.95
N TYR A 163 -28.34 2.53 -3.01
CA TYR A 163 -28.70 3.95 -2.98
C TYR A 163 -29.58 4.35 -4.17
N GLU A 164 -29.20 3.95 -5.37
CA GLU A 164 -29.96 4.25 -6.61
C GLU A 164 -31.35 3.61 -6.59
N SER A 165 -31.47 2.36 -6.14
CA SER A 165 -32.76 1.68 -6.00
C SER A 165 -33.66 2.27 -4.89
N THR A 166 -33.09 2.89 -3.85
CA THR A 166 -33.86 3.44 -2.74
C THR A 166 -34.32 4.88 -3.02
N ILE A 167 -33.44 5.71 -3.65
CA ILE A 167 -33.71 7.13 -3.86
C ILE A 167 -34.30 7.41 -5.25
N GLY A 168 -34.06 6.51 -6.21
CA GLY A 168 -34.63 6.64 -7.57
C GLY A 168 -36.09 6.16 -7.70
N ARG A 169 -36.73 5.79 -6.59
CA ARG A 169 -38.17 5.52 -6.49
C ARG A 169 -38.87 6.81 -6.05
#